data_2e9076397b6cea28da76f562084dd0fe
#
_entry.id   2e9076397b6cea28da76f562084dd0fe
#
_cell.length_a   1.000
_cell.length_b   1.000
_cell.length_c   1.000
_cell.angle_alpha   90.00
_cell.angle_beta   90.00
_cell.angle_gamma   90.00
#
_symmetry.space_group_name_H-M   'P 1'
#
loop_
_entity.id
_entity.type
_entity.pdbx_description
1 polymer ?
#
loop_
_entity_poly.entity_id
_entity_poly.type
_entity_poly.pdbx_seq_one_letter_code
_entity_poly.pdbx_strand_id
1 'polypeptide(L)'
;MVKQQKDIKQRIEEGEFAQSAEISANFLDEDILIIDNVKVLANPDPVRLQMNMIASCQRGNLRLEVNGKVVEVSENDIFVCPPNSVIDILEVSPDFACVALCVTNRGMQNILHSHISVWNRAMYINKVSIVRMTEDEMLFYAKFTDLVRLCLDPKRMENSSWNPYRREIVETLLKSALLALCNAFSTELQAVEKPNTTTSDIFDRFLEMLQQSEVKHRPVEYFAQQLCITPKYLSIICKRHSSKTAIEWITDYTLSDITYYLRSTNKSIKEISSLLGFSNTSFFGKYVREHFSMSPLKYRLSLRH
;
A
#
# COMPACT_ATOMS: atom_id res chain seq x y z
N MET A 1 -16.56 -5.74 -8.01
CA MET A 1 -16.35 -5.08 -6.72
C MET A 1 -17.00 -5.85 -5.57
N VAL A 2 -18.31 -6.09 -5.55
CA VAL A 2 -18.97 -6.96 -4.55
C VAL A 2 -18.40 -8.41 -4.54
N LYS A 3 -17.88 -8.92 -5.66
CA LYS A 3 -17.24 -10.24 -5.76
C LYS A 3 -15.87 -10.32 -5.07
N GLN A 4 -15.05 -9.26 -5.11
CA GLN A 4 -13.73 -9.26 -4.46
C GLN A 4 -13.81 -9.06 -2.94
N GLN A 5 -14.76 -8.24 -2.46
CA GLN A 5 -15.04 -8.14 -1.01
C GLN A 5 -15.57 -9.46 -0.46
N LYS A 6 -16.44 -10.15 -1.21
CA LYS A 6 -16.83 -11.52 -0.86
C LYS A 6 -15.64 -12.46 -0.84
N ASP A 7 -14.69 -12.32 -1.77
CA ASP A 7 -13.53 -13.20 -1.90
C ASP A 7 -12.57 -13.05 -0.72
N ILE A 8 -12.27 -11.83 -0.26
CA ILE A 8 -11.41 -11.61 0.93
C ILE A 8 -12.15 -11.99 2.22
N LYS A 9 -13.41 -11.56 2.37
CA LYS A 9 -14.24 -11.92 3.51
C LYS A 9 -14.54 -13.43 3.54
N GLN A 10 -14.80 -14.02 2.40
CA GLN A 10 -15.07 -15.44 2.22
C GLN A 10 -13.79 -16.28 2.41
N ARG A 11 -12.61 -15.83 2.00
CA ARG A 11 -11.32 -16.48 2.29
C ARG A 11 -10.92 -16.39 3.77
N ILE A 12 -11.31 -15.30 4.44
CA ILE A 12 -11.17 -15.17 5.91
C ILE A 12 -12.19 -16.05 6.62
N GLU A 13 -13.44 -16.14 6.12
CA GLU A 13 -14.55 -16.96 6.70
C GLU A 13 -14.47 -18.43 6.30
N GLU A 14 -13.92 -18.79 5.13
CA GLU A 14 -13.83 -20.18 4.62
C GLU A 14 -12.56 -20.93 5.04
N GLY A 15 -11.71 -20.33 5.89
CA GLY A 15 -10.70 -21.10 6.59
C GLY A 15 -9.34 -21.25 5.91
N GLU A 16 -9.03 -20.50 4.85
CA GLU A 16 -7.63 -20.37 4.42
C GLU A 16 -6.80 -19.53 5.41
N PHE A 17 -7.47 -18.81 6.33
CA PHE A 17 -6.88 -18.07 7.45
C PHE A 17 -7.51 -18.38 8.82
N ALA A 18 -8.48 -19.31 8.93
CA ALA A 18 -9.38 -19.39 10.10
C ALA A 18 -9.51 -20.80 10.70
N GLN A 19 -8.44 -21.57 10.82
CA GLN A 19 -8.55 -22.81 11.64
C GLN A 19 -8.03 -22.70 13.07
N SER A 20 -7.65 -21.56 13.58
CA SER A 20 -7.46 -21.41 15.03
C SER A 20 -7.38 -19.95 15.45
N ALA A 21 -8.28 -19.60 16.40
CA ALA A 21 -8.33 -18.38 17.21
C ALA A 21 -8.83 -17.09 16.52
N GLU A 22 -9.61 -16.36 17.29
CA GLU A 22 -10.28 -15.10 16.98
C GLU A 22 -9.38 -14.05 16.32
N ILE A 23 -9.49 -13.91 14.99
CA ILE A 23 -8.90 -12.78 14.29
C ILE A 23 -9.77 -11.57 14.55
N SER A 24 -9.32 -10.64 15.38
CA SER A 24 -9.92 -9.33 15.44
C SER A 24 -9.40 -8.51 14.25
N ALA A 25 -10.12 -8.52 13.15
CA ALA A 25 -9.80 -7.74 11.96
C ALA A 25 -10.77 -6.56 11.84
N ASN A 26 -10.24 -5.34 11.76
CA ASN A 26 -11.02 -4.13 11.57
C ASN A 26 -10.80 -3.61 10.15
N PHE A 27 -11.84 -3.65 9.32
CA PHE A 27 -11.83 -3.08 7.98
C PHE A 27 -12.27 -1.61 8.03
N LEU A 28 -11.50 -0.73 7.40
CA LEU A 28 -11.98 0.60 7.10
C LEU A 28 -12.76 0.60 5.79
N ASP A 29 -12.19 -0.05 4.77
CA ASP A 29 -12.78 -0.23 3.44
C ASP A 29 -12.03 -1.33 2.66
N GLU A 30 -12.20 -1.37 1.32
CA GLU A 30 -11.50 -2.31 0.43
C GLU A 30 -9.99 -2.13 0.39
N ASP A 31 -9.47 -0.97 0.79
CA ASP A 31 -8.07 -0.60 0.66
C ASP A 31 -7.27 -0.74 1.96
N ILE A 32 -7.92 -0.77 3.14
CA ILE A 32 -7.25 -0.70 4.44
C ILE A 32 -7.83 -1.74 5.40
N LEU A 33 -6.95 -2.55 5.98
CA LEU A 33 -7.25 -3.59 6.96
C LEU A 33 -6.27 -3.49 8.13
N ILE A 34 -6.76 -3.52 9.35
CA ILE A 34 -5.95 -3.64 10.57
C ILE A 34 -6.24 -4.99 11.21
N ILE A 35 -5.18 -5.75 11.48
CA ILE A 35 -5.24 -7.07 12.09
C ILE A 35 -4.56 -6.99 13.46
N ASP A 36 -5.33 -7.29 14.51
CA ASP A 36 -4.80 -7.45 15.85
C ASP A 36 -4.39 -8.91 16.05
N ASN A 37 -3.21 -9.14 16.56
CA ASN A 37 -2.66 -10.45 16.87
C ASN A 37 -2.49 -11.40 15.66
N VAL A 38 -1.41 -11.19 14.90
CA VAL A 38 -1.04 -11.97 13.71
C VAL A 38 -0.61 -13.42 14.05
N LYS A 39 -0.76 -13.92 15.29
CA LYS A 39 -0.55 -15.34 15.62
C LYS A 39 -1.31 -16.30 14.69
N VAL A 40 -2.32 -15.78 14.04
CA VAL A 40 -3.18 -16.48 13.09
C VAL A 40 -2.48 -16.73 11.74
N LEU A 41 -1.42 -16.01 11.43
CA LEU A 41 -0.61 -16.28 10.23
C LEU A 41 0.35 -17.47 10.39
N ALA A 42 0.35 -18.15 11.53
CA ALA A 42 1.03 -19.43 11.72
C ALA A 42 0.29 -20.55 10.95
N ASN A 43 0.17 -20.37 9.64
CA ASN A 43 -0.31 -21.41 8.73
C ASN A 43 0.89 -22.29 8.35
N PRO A 44 0.75 -23.62 8.30
CA PRO A 44 1.84 -24.51 7.87
C PRO A 44 2.26 -24.30 6.41
N ASP A 45 1.45 -23.60 5.61
CA ASP A 45 1.73 -23.37 4.20
C ASP A 45 2.16 -21.91 3.95
N PRO A 46 3.11 -21.67 3.02
CA PRO A 46 3.52 -20.33 2.63
C PRO A 46 2.35 -19.50 2.09
N VAL A 47 2.23 -18.25 2.53
CA VAL A 47 1.15 -17.33 2.15
C VAL A 47 1.66 -16.27 1.20
N ARG A 48 0.94 -16.03 0.09
CA ARG A 48 1.21 -14.91 -0.81
C ARG A 48 0.36 -13.70 -0.41
N LEU A 49 1.03 -12.63 -0.01
CA LEU A 49 0.37 -11.38 0.33
C LEU A 49 -0.23 -10.68 -0.91
N GLN A 50 -1.44 -10.14 -0.74
CA GLN A 50 -2.11 -9.34 -1.77
C GLN A 50 -2.01 -7.82 -1.50
N MET A 51 -1.62 -7.44 -0.30
CA MET A 51 -1.54 -6.06 0.17
C MET A 51 -0.14 -5.76 0.69
N ASN A 52 0.21 -4.47 0.78
CA ASN A 52 1.36 -4.07 1.59
C ASN A 52 1.05 -4.39 3.04
N MET A 53 1.97 -5.03 3.74
CA MET A 53 1.84 -5.33 5.16
C MET A 53 2.90 -4.56 5.95
N ILE A 54 2.46 -3.93 7.03
CA ILE A 54 3.27 -3.19 7.99
C ILE A 54 2.90 -3.75 9.36
N ALA A 55 3.76 -4.56 9.96
CA ALA A 55 3.51 -5.22 11.23
C ALA A 55 4.45 -4.69 12.31
N SER A 56 3.88 -4.07 13.35
CA SER A 56 4.58 -3.56 14.51
C SER A 56 4.67 -4.65 15.57
N CYS A 57 5.88 -5.15 15.84
CA CYS A 57 6.15 -6.16 16.85
C CYS A 57 6.19 -5.51 18.23
N GLN A 58 5.24 -5.88 19.09
CA GLN A 58 5.08 -5.33 20.45
C GLN A 58 5.79 -6.18 21.50
N ARG A 59 5.89 -7.49 21.28
CA ARG A 59 6.58 -8.45 22.18
C ARG A 59 6.97 -9.70 21.43
N GLY A 60 7.99 -10.38 21.93
CA GLY A 60 8.44 -11.66 21.44
C GLY A 60 9.22 -11.57 20.13
N ASN A 61 9.39 -12.72 19.50
CA ASN A 61 10.18 -12.86 18.28
C ASN A 61 9.41 -13.68 17.24
N LEU A 62 9.63 -13.34 15.98
CA LEU A 62 9.10 -14.06 14.82
C LEU A 62 10.24 -14.28 13.83
N ARG A 63 10.45 -15.53 13.42
CA ARG A 63 11.37 -15.89 12.33
C ARG A 63 10.56 -16.37 11.15
N LEU A 64 10.77 -15.73 10.00
CA LEU A 64 10.02 -16.01 8.78
C LEU A 64 10.94 -15.96 7.56
N GLU A 65 10.49 -16.61 6.50
CA GLU A 65 11.11 -16.50 5.18
C GLU A 65 10.25 -15.59 4.28
N VAL A 66 10.87 -14.63 3.66
CA VAL A 66 10.23 -13.71 2.70
C VAL A 66 10.91 -13.88 1.35
N ASN A 67 10.20 -14.41 0.36
CA ASN A 67 10.71 -14.64 -0.98
C ASN A 67 12.08 -15.40 -1.00
N GLY A 68 12.23 -16.40 -0.14
CA GLY A 68 13.46 -17.21 -0.04
C GLY A 68 14.56 -16.62 0.87
N LYS A 69 14.28 -15.48 1.55
CA LYS A 69 15.22 -14.83 2.48
C LYS A 69 14.69 -14.90 3.91
N VAL A 70 15.48 -15.47 4.82
CA VAL A 70 15.12 -15.51 6.24
C VAL A 70 15.23 -14.12 6.86
N VAL A 71 14.20 -13.73 7.61
CA VAL A 71 14.05 -12.46 8.31
C VAL A 71 13.68 -12.76 9.76
N GLU A 72 14.30 -12.07 10.70
CA GLU A 72 14.01 -12.15 12.14
C GLU A 72 13.42 -10.83 12.60
N VAL A 73 12.24 -10.90 13.19
CA VAL A 73 11.49 -9.75 13.73
C VAL A 73 11.49 -9.87 15.24
N SER A 74 11.91 -8.82 15.92
CA SER A 74 12.01 -8.76 17.38
C SER A 74 11.14 -7.62 17.92
N GLU A 75 11.05 -7.54 19.24
CA GLU A 75 10.39 -6.41 19.92
C GLU A 75 10.99 -5.08 19.46
N ASN A 76 10.13 -4.08 19.23
CA ASN A 76 10.43 -2.77 18.67
C ASN A 76 10.84 -2.77 17.17
N ASP A 77 10.66 -3.88 16.47
CA ASP A 77 10.79 -3.88 15.01
C ASP A 77 9.43 -3.61 14.33
N ILE A 78 9.48 -2.87 13.23
CA ILE A 78 8.40 -2.81 12.26
C ILE A 78 8.79 -3.65 11.06
N PHE A 79 8.09 -4.75 10.84
CA PHE A 79 8.22 -5.57 9.65
C PHE A 79 7.39 -5.00 8.52
N VAL A 80 7.99 -4.84 7.34
CA VAL A 80 7.33 -4.32 6.14
C VAL A 80 7.50 -5.28 4.97
N CYS A 81 6.42 -5.46 4.23
CA CYS A 81 6.40 -6.40 3.11
C CYS A 81 5.49 -5.91 1.99
N PRO A 82 5.98 -5.79 0.74
CA PRO A 82 5.16 -5.38 -0.39
C PRO A 82 4.23 -6.51 -0.86
N PRO A 83 3.17 -6.21 -1.62
CA PRO A 83 2.29 -7.21 -2.23
C PRO A 83 3.06 -8.17 -3.15
N ASN A 84 2.48 -9.33 -3.35
CA ASN A 84 3.03 -10.46 -4.11
C ASN A 84 4.25 -11.14 -3.44
N SER A 85 4.64 -10.73 -2.24
CA SER A 85 5.62 -11.46 -1.46
C SER A 85 5.04 -12.77 -0.96
N VAL A 86 5.86 -13.80 -0.94
CA VAL A 86 5.55 -15.09 -0.33
C VAL A 86 6.20 -15.11 1.05
N ILE A 87 5.39 -15.35 2.07
CA ILE A 87 5.82 -15.44 3.48
C ILE A 87 5.61 -16.86 3.95
N ASP A 88 6.65 -17.42 4.57
CA ASP A 88 6.61 -18.68 5.29
C ASP A 88 7.07 -18.44 6.74
N ILE A 89 6.24 -18.82 7.71
CA ILE A 89 6.55 -18.63 9.13
C ILE A 89 7.29 -19.85 9.65
N LEU A 90 8.55 -19.65 10.03
CA LEU A 90 9.42 -20.71 10.49
C LEU A 90 9.31 -20.94 12.00
N GLU A 91 9.24 -19.85 12.78
CA GLU A 91 9.23 -19.91 14.23
C GLU A 91 8.53 -18.69 14.85
N VAL A 92 7.72 -18.90 15.87
CA VAL A 92 7.01 -17.84 16.61
C VAL A 92 7.19 -18.06 18.09
N SER A 93 7.66 -17.06 18.84
CA SER A 93 7.75 -17.17 20.30
C SER A 93 6.34 -17.21 20.95
N PRO A 94 6.17 -17.89 22.08
CA PRO A 94 4.84 -18.04 22.72
C PRO A 94 4.19 -16.73 23.13
N ASP A 95 5.00 -15.71 23.43
CA ASP A 95 4.59 -14.38 23.88
C ASP A 95 4.49 -13.37 22.71
N PHE A 96 4.71 -13.81 21.46
CA PHE A 96 4.67 -12.94 20.30
C PHE A 96 3.34 -12.19 20.20
N ALA A 97 3.43 -10.88 20.06
CA ALA A 97 2.31 -9.98 19.85
C ALA A 97 2.69 -8.90 18.84
N CYS A 98 1.87 -8.74 17.82
CA CYS A 98 2.04 -7.68 16.84
C CYS A 98 0.69 -7.15 16.35
N VAL A 99 0.72 -5.94 15.81
CA VAL A 99 -0.40 -5.32 15.10
C VAL A 99 0.02 -5.08 13.67
N ALA A 100 -0.75 -5.57 12.71
CA ALA A 100 -0.49 -5.40 11.30
C ALA A 100 -1.49 -4.45 10.64
N LEU A 101 -0.97 -3.48 9.91
CA LEU A 101 -1.70 -2.65 8.97
C LEU A 101 -1.47 -3.22 7.56
N CYS A 102 -2.55 -3.58 6.88
CA CYS A 102 -2.50 -4.02 5.50
C CYS A 102 -3.16 -2.97 4.61
N VAL A 103 -2.47 -2.55 3.55
CA VAL A 103 -2.94 -1.50 2.65
C VAL A 103 -2.72 -1.94 1.20
N THR A 104 -3.74 -1.81 0.35
CA THR A 104 -3.57 -2.08 -1.09
C THR A 104 -2.58 -1.10 -1.73
N ASN A 105 -2.03 -1.44 -2.90
CA ASN A 105 -1.19 -0.49 -3.64
C ASN A 105 -1.93 0.81 -3.95
N ARG A 106 -3.21 0.71 -4.30
CA ARG A 106 -4.07 1.87 -4.55
C ARG A 106 -4.23 2.73 -3.28
N GLY A 107 -4.54 2.10 -2.16
CA GLY A 107 -4.65 2.78 -0.86
C GLY A 107 -3.34 3.46 -0.46
N MET A 108 -2.20 2.77 -0.63
CA MET A 108 -0.87 3.31 -0.34
C MET A 108 -0.56 4.54 -1.19
N GLN A 109 -0.85 4.49 -2.50
CA GLN A 109 -0.68 5.62 -3.40
C GLN A 109 -1.59 6.79 -3.05
N ASN A 110 -2.86 6.53 -2.70
CA ASN A 110 -3.80 7.58 -2.32
C ASN A 110 -3.39 8.27 -1.00
N ILE A 111 -2.95 7.50 -0.01
CA ILE A 111 -2.55 8.03 1.30
C ILE A 111 -1.23 8.80 1.19
N LEU A 112 -0.21 8.22 0.59
CA LEU A 112 1.13 8.81 0.51
C LEU A 112 1.27 9.83 -0.64
N HIS A 113 0.52 9.67 -1.73
CA HIS A 113 0.53 10.51 -2.93
C HIS A 113 1.91 11.11 -3.27
N SER A 114 2.20 12.35 -2.82
CA SER A 114 3.48 13.03 -3.09
C SER A 114 4.72 12.37 -2.45
N HIS A 115 4.55 11.47 -1.50
CA HIS A 115 5.64 10.79 -0.78
C HIS A 115 5.78 9.31 -1.13
N ILE A 116 4.98 8.81 -2.07
CA ILE A 116 4.97 7.39 -2.47
C ILE A 116 6.31 6.90 -3.01
N SER A 117 7.14 7.80 -3.58
CA SER A 117 8.46 7.46 -4.09
C SER A 117 9.39 6.92 -3.00
N VAL A 118 9.35 7.48 -1.78
CA VAL A 118 10.15 7.00 -0.65
C VAL A 118 9.75 5.56 -0.28
N TRP A 119 8.45 5.30 -0.18
CA TRP A 119 7.92 3.96 0.05
C TRP A 119 8.34 2.97 -1.05
N ASN A 120 8.13 3.34 -2.30
CA ASN A 120 8.45 2.47 -3.43
C ASN A 120 9.95 2.17 -3.49
N ARG A 121 10.79 3.16 -3.21
CA ARG A 121 12.25 2.98 -3.16
C ARG A 121 12.64 2.00 -2.03
N ALA A 122 12.12 2.19 -0.83
CA ALA A 122 12.38 1.30 0.29
C ALA A 122 11.96 -0.14 -0.03
N MET A 123 10.75 -0.35 -0.55
CA MET A 123 10.20 -1.67 -0.81
C MET A 123 10.82 -2.39 -2.01
N TYR A 124 11.00 -1.70 -3.13
CA TYR A 124 11.31 -2.35 -4.40
C TYR A 124 12.78 -2.20 -4.84
N ILE A 125 13.46 -1.16 -4.40
CA ILE A 125 14.88 -0.93 -4.70
C ILE A 125 15.77 -1.47 -3.58
N ASN A 126 15.57 -0.96 -2.37
CA ASN A 126 16.41 -1.29 -1.22
C ASN A 126 15.95 -2.57 -0.51
N LYS A 127 14.72 -3.03 -0.79
CA LYS A 127 14.13 -4.27 -0.24
C LYS A 127 14.21 -4.30 1.29
N VAL A 128 13.89 -3.17 1.90
CA VAL A 128 13.79 -3.08 3.36
C VAL A 128 12.67 -3.99 3.82
N SER A 129 12.94 -4.84 4.80
CA SER A 129 11.95 -5.75 5.40
C SER A 129 11.74 -5.46 6.87
N ILE A 130 12.72 -4.87 7.54
CA ILE A 130 12.66 -4.51 8.96
C ILE A 130 13.15 -3.09 9.14
N VAL A 131 12.44 -2.35 9.98
CA VAL A 131 12.86 -1.04 10.48
C VAL A 131 12.90 -1.13 11.98
N ARG A 132 14.07 -0.91 12.55
CA ARG A 132 14.25 -0.89 14.00
C ARG A 132 13.86 0.46 14.55
N MET A 133 12.95 0.47 15.51
CA MET A 133 12.41 1.67 16.14
C MET A 133 12.98 1.85 17.55
N THR A 134 13.08 3.09 17.96
CA THR A 134 13.31 3.43 19.37
C THR A 134 12.04 3.21 20.20
N GLU A 135 12.16 3.15 21.53
CA GLU A 135 10.99 3.03 22.43
C GLU A 135 9.98 4.17 22.23
N ASP A 136 10.46 5.41 22.04
CA ASP A 136 9.60 6.57 21.79
C ASP A 136 8.84 6.48 20.45
N GLU A 137 9.50 6.00 19.41
CA GLU A 137 8.85 5.76 18.12
C GLU A 137 7.81 4.64 18.22
N MET A 138 8.10 3.56 18.93
CA MET A 138 7.14 2.49 19.18
C MET A 138 5.94 2.98 20.01
N LEU A 139 6.18 3.85 21.01
CA LEU A 139 5.10 4.48 21.76
C LEU A 139 4.21 5.33 20.85
N PHE A 140 4.78 6.06 19.89
CA PHE A 140 4.02 6.80 18.88
C PHE A 140 3.09 5.83 18.09
N TYR A 141 3.61 4.72 17.57
CA TYR A 141 2.81 3.74 16.81
C TYR A 141 1.73 3.08 17.68
N ALA A 142 2.00 2.79 18.94
CA ALA A 142 1.02 2.25 19.87
C ALA A 142 -0.14 3.23 20.09
N LYS A 143 0.14 4.49 20.40
CA LYS A 143 -0.88 5.54 20.56
C LYS A 143 -1.67 5.80 19.29
N PHE A 144 -1.00 5.81 18.15
CA PHE A 144 -1.62 5.91 16.85
C PHE A 144 -2.61 4.76 16.61
N THR A 145 -2.21 3.53 16.88
CA THR A 145 -3.07 2.34 16.73
C THR A 145 -4.31 2.45 17.62
N ASP A 146 -4.15 2.91 18.87
CA ASP A 146 -5.27 3.13 19.78
C ASP A 146 -6.25 4.18 19.24
N LEU A 147 -5.75 5.28 18.67
CA LEU A 147 -6.61 6.31 18.04
C LEU A 147 -7.39 5.76 16.84
N VAL A 148 -6.74 4.97 15.98
CA VAL A 148 -7.41 4.34 14.85
C VAL A 148 -8.46 3.36 15.33
N ARG A 149 -8.18 2.52 16.33
CA ARG A 149 -9.17 1.60 16.95
C ARG A 149 -10.39 2.35 17.48
N LEU A 150 -10.19 3.47 18.18
CA LEU A 150 -11.29 4.32 18.65
C LEU A 150 -12.16 4.84 17.49
N CYS A 151 -11.56 5.15 16.36
CA CYS A 151 -12.29 5.57 15.17
C CYS A 151 -13.04 4.40 14.50
N LEU A 152 -12.58 3.15 14.66
CA LEU A 152 -13.16 1.96 14.02
C LEU A 152 -14.10 1.19 14.92
N ASP A 153 -14.28 1.57 16.20
CA ASP A 153 -15.12 0.86 17.19
C ASP A 153 -16.57 0.70 16.72
N PRO A 154 -17.07 -0.56 16.54
CA PRO A 154 -18.43 -0.84 16.09
C PRO A 154 -19.51 -0.25 17.01
N LYS A 155 -19.29 -0.25 18.33
CA LYS A 155 -20.26 0.27 19.32
C LYS A 155 -20.52 1.77 19.14
N ARG A 156 -19.55 2.49 18.63
CA ARG A 156 -19.70 3.90 18.26
C ARG A 156 -20.34 4.06 16.88
N MET A 157 -20.38 2.98 16.07
CA MET A 157 -21.03 2.98 14.75
C MET A 157 -22.54 2.80 14.83
N GLU A 158 -23.05 2.05 15.83
CA GLU A 158 -24.49 1.77 15.95
C GLU A 158 -25.33 2.99 16.30
N ASN A 159 -24.74 4.01 16.92
CA ASN A 159 -25.44 5.21 17.41
C ASN A 159 -25.21 6.48 16.57
N SER A 160 -24.48 6.42 15.48
CA SER A 160 -24.29 7.55 14.59
C SER A 160 -24.47 7.14 13.14
N SER A 161 -25.30 7.90 12.40
CA SER A 161 -25.18 7.92 10.97
C SER A 161 -23.70 8.09 10.64
N TRP A 162 -23.16 7.26 9.74
CA TRP A 162 -21.77 7.27 9.32
C TRP A 162 -21.26 8.73 9.17
N ASN A 163 -20.36 9.16 10.05
CA ASN A 163 -19.82 10.50 10.02
C ASN A 163 -18.95 10.64 8.77
N PRO A 164 -19.28 11.49 7.80
CA PRO A 164 -18.54 11.61 6.53
C PRO A 164 -17.05 11.94 6.72
N TYR A 165 -16.69 12.57 7.84
CA TYR A 165 -15.29 12.92 8.14
C TYR A 165 -14.49 11.77 8.79
N ARG A 166 -15.14 10.71 9.21
CA ARG A 166 -14.47 9.61 9.92
C ARG A 166 -13.42 8.93 9.07
N ARG A 167 -13.75 8.65 7.81
CA ARG A 167 -12.82 8.08 6.84
C ARG A 167 -11.61 9.00 6.63
N GLU A 168 -11.86 10.29 6.47
CA GLU A 168 -10.81 11.30 6.27
C GLU A 168 -9.91 11.42 7.51
N ILE A 169 -10.49 11.35 8.72
CA ILE A 169 -9.73 11.31 9.97
C ILE A 169 -8.80 10.09 10.01
N VAL A 170 -9.33 8.90 9.74
CA VAL A 170 -8.53 7.66 9.75
C VAL A 170 -7.43 7.70 8.68
N GLU A 171 -7.73 8.12 7.46
CA GLU A 171 -6.73 8.25 6.39
C GLU A 171 -5.65 9.27 6.75
N THR A 172 -6.01 10.37 7.42
CA THR A 172 -5.05 11.39 7.87
C THR A 172 -4.15 10.83 8.98
N LEU A 173 -4.70 10.09 9.92
CA LEU A 173 -3.93 9.37 10.94
C LEU A 173 -2.98 8.36 10.27
N LEU A 174 -3.47 7.51 9.38
CA LEU A 174 -2.64 6.55 8.63
C LEU A 174 -1.53 7.24 7.85
N LYS A 175 -1.84 8.36 7.20
CA LYS A 175 -0.83 9.17 6.50
C LYS A 175 0.27 9.62 7.42
N SER A 176 -0.06 10.10 8.63
CA SER A 176 0.93 10.55 9.60
C SER A 176 1.87 9.42 10.04
N ALA A 177 1.33 8.22 10.32
CA ALA A 177 2.14 7.06 10.69
C ALA A 177 3.02 6.57 9.52
N LEU A 178 2.48 6.54 8.30
CA LEU A 178 3.25 6.15 7.11
C LEU A 178 4.34 7.16 6.77
N LEU A 179 4.13 8.46 7.00
CA LEU A 179 5.17 9.47 6.83
C LEU A 179 6.29 9.32 7.86
N ALA A 180 5.95 9.01 9.12
CA ALA A 180 6.95 8.70 10.15
C ALA A 180 7.79 7.48 9.75
N LEU A 181 7.17 6.43 9.22
CA LEU A 181 7.86 5.25 8.70
C LEU A 181 8.74 5.59 7.48
N CYS A 182 8.26 6.42 6.56
CA CYS A 182 9.06 6.90 5.43
C CYS A 182 10.29 7.70 5.89
N ASN A 183 10.17 8.47 6.98
CA ASN A 183 11.33 9.16 7.58
C ASN A 183 12.34 8.16 8.13
N ALA A 184 11.91 7.12 8.85
CA ALA A 184 12.79 6.06 9.34
C ALA A 184 13.49 5.33 8.16
N PHE A 185 12.78 5.02 7.07
CA PHE A 185 13.42 4.51 5.85
C PHE A 185 14.49 5.45 5.32
N SER A 186 14.23 6.74 5.27
CA SER A 186 15.20 7.71 4.73
C SER A 186 16.49 7.74 5.54
N THR A 187 16.41 7.54 6.86
CA THR A 187 17.57 7.47 7.75
C THR A 187 18.36 6.18 7.51
N GLU A 188 17.69 5.03 7.42
CA GLU A 188 18.34 3.76 7.11
C GLU A 188 18.94 3.72 5.70
N LEU A 189 18.25 4.29 4.72
CA LEU A 189 18.71 4.33 3.33
C LEU A 189 19.96 5.20 3.13
N GLN A 190 20.22 6.16 4.00
CA GLN A 190 21.48 6.93 3.98
C GLN A 190 22.67 6.09 4.49
N ALA A 191 22.41 5.08 5.31
CA ALA A 191 23.44 4.19 5.86
C ALA A 191 23.79 3.00 4.96
N VAL A 192 22.93 2.68 3.99
CA VAL A 192 23.12 1.53 3.09
C VAL A 192 23.63 2.02 1.73
N GLU A 193 24.79 1.52 1.30
CA GLU A 193 25.26 1.73 -0.08
C GLU A 193 24.20 1.28 -1.08
N LYS A 194 23.91 2.12 -2.07
CA LYS A 194 22.94 1.80 -3.14
C LYS A 194 23.34 0.46 -3.77
N PRO A 195 22.40 -0.47 -3.97
CA PRO A 195 22.65 -1.66 -4.75
C PRO A 195 22.96 -1.24 -6.21
N ASN A 196 24.23 -1.14 -6.55
CA ASN A 196 24.74 -0.67 -7.85
C ASN A 196 24.52 -1.73 -8.94
N THR A 197 23.25 -1.98 -9.31
CA THR A 197 22.96 -2.70 -10.54
C THR A 197 22.32 -1.74 -11.53
N THR A 198 22.75 -1.77 -12.77
CA THR A 198 22.20 -0.93 -13.87
C THR A 198 20.67 -1.05 -13.96
N THR A 199 20.10 -2.21 -13.67
CA THR A 199 18.64 -2.43 -13.69
C THR A 199 17.91 -1.78 -12.52
N SER A 200 18.53 -1.74 -11.34
CA SER A 200 18.01 -1.06 -10.15
C SER A 200 17.93 0.45 -10.39
N ASP A 201 19.00 1.03 -10.98
CA ASP A 201 19.04 2.46 -11.30
C ASP A 201 18.00 2.84 -12.36
N ILE A 202 17.80 2.01 -13.38
CA ILE A 202 16.78 2.24 -14.41
C ILE A 202 15.38 2.21 -13.78
N PHE A 203 15.12 1.26 -12.89
CA PHE A 203 13.82 1.15 -12.22
C PHE A 203 13.57 2.34 -11.29
N ASP A 204 14.58 2.76 -10.51
CA ASP A 204 14.49 3.92 -9.63
C ASP A 204 14.19 5.20 -10.44
N ARG A 205 14.95 5.45 -11.51
CA ARG A 205 14.70 6.58 -12.43
C ARG A 205 13.31 6.54 -13.06
N PHE A 206 12.81 5.36 -13.43
CA PHE A 206 11.44 5.22 -13.94
C PHE A 206 10.39 5.64 -12.88
N LEU A 207 10.55 5.20 -11.63
CA LEU A 207 9.66 5.60 -10.54
C LEU A 207 9.73 7.10 -10.25
N GLU A 208 10.94 7.68 -10.27
CA GLU A 208 11.13 9.13 -10.13
C GLU A 208 10.43 9.90 -11.26
N MET A 209 10.58 9.45 -12.52
CA MET A 209 9.88 10.04 -13.66
C MET A 209 8.37 9.98 -13.52
N LEU A 210 7.81 8.85 -13.06
CA LEU A 210 6.38 8.73 -12.77
C LEU A 210 5.93 9.71 -11.68
N GLN A 211 6.74 9.86 -10.62
CA GLN A 211 6.42 10.77 -9.52
C GLN A 211 6.46 12.24 -9.95
N GLN A 212 7.46 12.63 -10.73
CA GLN A 212 7.68 14.02 -11.13
C GLN A 212 6.86 14.46 -12.34
N SER A 213 6.40 13.51 -13.15
CA SER A 213 5.61 13.83 -14.36
C SER A 213 4.27 14.49 -14.00
N GLU A 214 4.00 15.64 -14.58
CA GLU A 214 2.68 16.30 -14.49
C GLU A 214 1.59 15.45 -15.15
N VAL A 215 1.92 14.79 -16.26
CA VAL A 215 1.02 13.90 -17.00
C VAL A 215 1.57 12.48 -16.91
N LYS A 216 0.98 11.66 -16.07
CA LYS A 216 1.38 10.27 -15.86
C LYS A 216 0.79 9.32 -16.91
N HIS A 217 -0.41 9.64 -17.41
CA HIS A 217 -1.09 8.86 -18.45
C HIS A 217 -0.42 9.04 -19.82
N ARG A 218 0.80 8.47 -19.95
CA ARG A 218 1.58 8.43 -21.20
C ARG A 218 1.88 6.98 -21.57
N PRO A 219 2.08 6.69 -22.87
CA PRO A 219 2.44 5.35 -23.30
C PRO A 219 3.82 4.94 -22.73
N VAL A 220 4.04 3.63 -22.57
CA VAL A 220 5.30 3.08 -22.03
C VAL A 220 6.50 3.52 -22.86
N GLU A 221 6.31 3.70 -24.16
CA GLU A 221 7.30 4.17 -25.12
C GLU A 221 7.89 5.51 -24.72
N TYR A 222 7.08 6.43 -24.20
CA TYR A 222 7.55 7.73 -23.72
C TYR A 222 8.59 7.58 -22.62
N PHE A 223 8.31 6.79 -21.59
CA PHE A 223 9.23 6.58 -20.47
C PHE A 223 10.48 5.79 -20.90
N ALA A 224 10.29 4.78 -21.72
CA ALA A 224 11.38 3.96 -22.24
C ALA A 224 12.37 4.79 -23.08
N GLN A 225 11.84 5.70 -23.92
CA GLN A 225 12.67 6.62 -24.72
C GLN A 225 13.49 7.55 -23.83
N GLN A 226 12.91 8.12 -22.79
CA GLN A 226 13.62 8.98 -21.84
C GLN A 226 14.73 8.25 -21.08
N LEU A 227 14.56 6.94 -20.86
CA LEU A 227 15.55 6.06 -20.24
C LEU A 227 16.55 5.44 -21.23
N CYS A 228 16.42 5.78 -22.52
CA CYS A 228 17.26 5.24 -23.61
C CYS A 228 17.22 3.70 -23.70
N ILE A 229 16.06 3.09 -23.48
CA ILE A 229 15.82 1.63 -23.55
C ILE A 229 14.56 1.30 -24.33
N THR A 230 14.34 0.01 -24.62
CA THR A 230 13.10 -0.44 -25.26
C THR A 230 11.95 -0.58 -24.28
N PRO A 231 10.68 -0.37 -24.69
CA PRO A 231 9.49 -0.60 -23.83
C PRO A 231 9.42 -2.01 -23.24
N LYS A 232 9.81 -3.01 -24.03
CA LYS A 232 9.88 -4.41 -23.61
C LYS A 232 10.88 -4.59 -22.47
N TYR A 233 12.07 -3.98 -22.59
CA TYR A 233 13.12 -4.08 -21.58
C TYR A 233 12.72 -3.36 -20.30
N LEU A 234 12.10 -2.17 -20.39
CA LEU A 234 11.54 -1.47 -19.23
C LEU A 234 10.53 -2.33 -18.49
N SER A 235 9.59 -2.98 -19.20
CA SER A 235 8.59 -3.86 -18.58
C SER A 235 9.23 -5.09 -17.91
N ILE A 236 10.30 -5.65 -18.49
CA ILE A 236 11.06 -6.75 -17.87
C ILE A 236 11.72 -6.29 -16.56
N ILE A 237 12.35 -5.12 -16.57
CA ILE A 237 12.99 -4.54 -15.37
C ILE A 237 11.93 -4.31 -14.28
N CYS A 238 10.82 -3.64 -14.60
CA CYS A 238 9.73 -3.40 -13.66
C CYS A 238 9.22 -4.72 -13.05
N LYS A 239 8.95 -5.72 -13.89
CA LYS A 239 8.45 -7.01 -13.43
C LYS A 239 9.45 -7.76 -12.53
N ARG A 240 10.73 -7.64 -12.81
CA ARG A 240 11.81 -8.25 -12.01
C ARG A 240 11.92 -7.64 -10.61
N HIS A 241 11.75 -6.31 -10.50
CA HIS A 241 11.93 -5.60 -9.24
C HIS A 241 10.66 -5.57 -8.38
N SER A 242 9.47 -5.55 -9.01
CA SER A 242 8.20 -5.30 -8.31
C SER A 242 7.07 -6.28 -8.65
N SER A 243 7.32 -7.29 -9.49
CA SER A 243 6.30 -8.19 -10.04
C SER A 243 5.23 -7.50 -10.88
N LYS A 244 5.35 -6.18 -11.15
CA LYS A 244 4.47 -5.38 -11.98
C LYS A 244 5.17 -4.96 -13.27
N THR A 245 4.43 -4.88 -14.36
CA THR A 245 4.90 -4.32 -15.64
C THR A 245 4.97 -2.79 -15.58
N ALA A 246 5.65 -2.16 -16.55
CA ALA A 246 5.70 -0.72 -16.65
C ALA A 246 4.31 -0.08 -16.82
N ILE A 247 3.42 -0.73 -17.60
CA ILE A 247 2.06 -0.23 -17.81
C ILE A 247 1.22 -0.29 -16.53
N GLU A 248 1.37 -1.32 -15.71
CA GLU A 248 0.68 -1.42 -14.41
C GLU A 248 1.14 -0.30 -13.47
N TRP A 249 2.43 0.04 -13.45
CA TRP A 249 2.94 1.20 -12.69
C TRP A 249 2.34 2.52 -13.19
N ILE A 250 2.36 2.77 -14.49
CA ILE A 250 1.77 3.98 -15.11
C ILE A 250 0.28 4.08 -14.76
N THR A 251 -0.44 2.95 -14.85
CA THR A 251 -1.86 2.88 -14.50
C THR A 251 -2.09 3.23 -13.03
N ASP A 252 -1.34 2.64 -12.10
CA ASP A 252 -1.49 2.89 -10.66
C ASP A 252 -1.30 4.38 -10.32
N TYR A 253 -0.25 5.02 -10.86
CA TYR A 253 -0.01 6.45 -10.66
C TYR A 253 -1.12 7.32 -11.31
N THR A 254 -1.59 6.94 -12.49
CA THR A 254 -2.69 7.64 -13.16
C THR A 254 -3.99 7.55 -12.36
N LEU A 255 -4.32 6.38 -11.82
CA LEU A 255 -5.51 6.17 -10.99
C LEU A 255 -5.43 6.93 -9.67
N SER A 256 -4.24 7.02 -9.08
CA SER A 256 -4.01 7.84 -7.89
C SER A 256 -4.28 9.34 -8.16
N ASP A 257 -3.76 9.86 -9.26
CA ASP A 257 -4.02 11.25 -9.66
C ASP A 257 -5.51 11.50 -9.95
N ILE A 258 -6.17 10.57 -10.65
CA ILE A 258 -7.62 10.64 -10.89
C ILE A 258 -8.37 10.74 -9.55
N THR A 259 -8.06 9.85 -8.61
CA THR A 259 -8.68 9.84 -7.28
C THR A 259 -8.42 11.16 -6.54
N TYR A 260 -7.18 11.63 -6.55
CA TYR A 260 -6.79 12.89 -5.91
C TYR A 260 -7.57 14.09 -6.47
N TYR A 261 -7.59 14.27 -7.79
CA TYR A 261 -8.27 15.42 -8.39
C TYR A 261 -9.79 15.35 -8.24
N LEU A 262 -10.38 14.17 -8.32
CA LEU A 262 -11.83 14.01 -8.13
C LEU A 262 -12.24 14.25 -6.67
N ARG A 263 -11.42 13.87 -5.70
CA ARG A 263 -11.69 14.04 -4.27
C ARG A 263 -11.37 15.45 -3.77
N SER A 264 -10.18 15.93 -4.07
CA SER A 264 -9.57 17.09 -3.40
C SER A 264 -9.74 18.41 -4.15
N THR A 265 -10.36 18.41 -5.33
CA THR A 265 -10.53 19.63 -6.13
C THR A 265 -11.98 19.82 -6.61
N ASN A 266 -12.35 21.08 -6.85
CA ASN A 266 -13.63 21.44 -7.48
C ASN A 266 -13.55 21.57 -9.01
N LYS A 267 -12.45 21.14 -9.63
CA LYS A 267 -12.28 21.16 -11.08
C LYS A 267 -13.38 20.33 -11.77
N SER A 268 -13.85 20.79 -12.89
CA SER A 268 -14.79 20.02 -13.72
C SER A 268 -14.17 18.75 -14.25
N ILE A 269 -14.98 17.78 -14.62
CA ILE A 269 -14.52 16.53 -15.23
C ILE A 269 -13.71 16.78 -16.51
N LYS A 270 -14.08 17.83 -17.26
CA LYS A 270 -13.37 18.24 -18.47
C LYS A 270 -11.97 18.77 -18.15
N GLU A 271 -11.84 19.63 -17.14
CA GLU A 271 -10.54 20.17 -16.70
C GLU A 271 -9.62 19.06 -16.17
N ILE A 272 -10.15 18.13 -15.39
CA ILE A 272 -9.37 16.97 -14.89
C ILE A 272 -8.91 16.09 -16.05
N SER A 273 -9.80 15.77 -16.99
CA SER A 273 -9.46 15.00 -18.18
C SER A 273 -8.29 15.63 -18.96
N SER A 274 -8.36 16.94 -19.18
CA SER A 274 -7.32 17.70 -19.88
C SER A 274 -6.00 17.71 -19.09
N LEU A 275 -6.07 17.97 -17.79
CA LEU A 275 -4.91 18.05 -16.90
C LEU A 275 -4.16 16.73 -16.81
N LEU A 276 -4.87 15.60 -16.82
CA LEU A 276 -4.29 14.27 -16.80
C LEU A 276 -3.86 13.74 -18.18
N GLY A 277 -3.98 14.58 -19.24
CA GLY A 277 -3.49 14.26 -20.59
C GLY A 277 -4.36 13.30 -21.38
N PHE A 278 -5.64 13.16 -21.02
CA PHE A 278 -6.58 12.40 -21.84
C PHE A 278 -7.01 13.19 -23.09
N SER A 279 -7.05 12.53 -24.22
CA SER A 279 -7.38 13.16 -25.51
C SER A 279 -8.76 13.83 -25.55
N ASN A 280 -9.71 13.31 -24.79
CA ASN A 280 -11.05 13.85 -24.61
C ASN A 280 -11.76 13.30 -23.38
N THR A 281 -12.82 13.96 -22.95
CA THR A 281 -13.60 13.59 -21.76
C THR A 281 -14.30 12.23 -21.89
N SER A 282 -14.65 11.82 -23.12
CA SER A 282 -15.29 10.51 -23.34
C SER A 282 -14.32 9.37 -23.09
N PHE A 283 -13.07 9.51 -23.53
CA PHE A 283 -12.01 8.55 -23.29
C PHE A 283 -11.67 8.49 -21.78
N PHE A 284 -11.56 9.63 -21.13
CA PHE A 284 -11.39 9.71 -19.68
C PHE A 284 -12.55 9.00 -18.94
N GLY A 285 -13.79 9.26 -19.35
CA GLY A 285 -14.97 8.64 -18.74
C GLY A 285 -15.01 7.11 -18.92
N LYS A 286 -14.52 6.59 -20.08
CA LYS A 286 -14.37 5.16 -20.31
C LYS A 286 -13.28 4.58 -19.40
N TYR A 287 -12.13 5.20 -19.34
CA TYR A 287 -11.01 4.78 -18.49
C TYR A 287 -11.40 4.70 -17.01
N VAL A 288 -12.06 5.75 -16.50
CA VAL A 288 -12.54 5.76 -15.10
C VAL A 288 -13.56 4.64 -14.86
N ARG A 289 -14.50 4.39 -15.80
CA ARG A 289 -15.45 3.28 -15.66
C ARG A 289 -14.80 1.91 -15.66
N GLU A 290 -13.79 1.73 -16.47
CA GLU A 290 -13.04 0.47 -16.56
C GLU A 290 -12.35 0.13 -15.22
N HIS A 291 -11.76 1.12 -14.58
CA HIS A 291 -10.96 0.91 -13.36
C HIS A 291 -11.75 1.06 -12.05
N PHE A 292 -12.79 1.91 -12.02
CA PHE A 292 -13.58 2.16 -10.80
C PHE A 292 -15.03 1.67 -10.90
N SER A 293 -15.42 1.03 -12.00
CA SER A 293 -16.78 0.50 -12.25
C SER A 293 -17.89 1.55 -12.19
N MET A 294 -17.55 2.84 -12.27
CA MET A 294 -18.51 3.96 -12.21
C MET A 294 -18.04 5.17 -13.02
N SER A 295 -18.98 6.07 -13.36
CA SER A 295 -18.61 7.30 -14.08
C SER A 295 -17.78 8.23 -13.20
N PRO A 296 -16.98 9.16 -13.78
CA PRO A 296 -16.16 10.10 -13.00
C PRO A 296 -16.98 10.94 -12.02
N LEU A 297 -18.19 11.38 -12.41
CA LEU A 297 -19.06 12.13 -11.52
C LEU A 297 -19.56 11.28 -10.36
N LYS A 298 -20.00 10.05 -10.65
CA LYS A 298 -20.46 9.11 -9.61
C LYS A 298 -19.33 8.73 -8.67
N TYR A 299 -18.11 8.54 -9.19
CA TYR A 299 -16.93 8.26 -8.38
C TYR A 299 -16.57 9.46 -7.50
N ARG A 300 -16.62 10.69 -8.02
CA ARG A 300 -16.44 11.91 -7.21
C ARG A 300 -17.41 11.97 -6.03
N LEU A 301 -18.68 11.70 -6.28
CA LEU A 301 -19.70 11.70 -5.21
C LEU A 301 -19.39 10.63 -4.15
N SER A 302 -19.01 9.42 -4.55
CA SER A 302 -18.67 8.35 -3.60
C SER A 302 -17.40 8.61 -2.78
N LEU A 303 -16.52 9.50 -3.23
CA LEU A 303 -15.30 9.89 -2.49
C LEU A 303 -15.54 11.03 -1.48
N ARG A 304 -16.66 11.76 -1.62
CA ARG A 304 -16.99 12.94 -0.80
C ARG A 304 -18.09 12.67 0.23
N HIS A 305 -18.65 11.48 0.19
CA HIS A 305 -19.59 10.93 1.16
C HIS A 305 -18.93 9.82 1.96
#